data_81f56314ee45fe53a605fea5f3eefa83
#
_entry.id   81f56314ee45fe53a605fea5f3eefa83
#
_cell.length_a   1.000
_cell.length_b   1.000
_cell.length_c   1.000
_cell.angle_alpha   90.00
_cell.angle_beta   90.00
_cell.angle_gamma   90.00
#
_symmetry.space_group_name_H-M   'P 1'
#
loop_
_entity.id
_entity.type
_entity.pdbx_description
1 polymer ?
#
loop_
_entity_poly.entity_id
_entity_poly.type
_entity_poly.pdbx_seq_one_letter_code
_entity_poly.pdbx_strand_id
1 'polypeptide(L)'
;MFDRDKAPVRLRWARLKFMIIGPLLGDPPERGDLRAQLETLAARSWSHPTTGERIRFGLSILERWFYQAKGGGDDPIGALARKVHKHAGSQPSLTEPLRRTIELLYRQHPSWTFQLHYDNLRAVADADPALQPVPSYSSVARFMRTQGLLRQKKRRRRAEEAATAEPRTPREMRSFEVEHVHGLWHLDFHDGSRKVLTAAGEYKTPQLLGILDDRSRLCCHLQWYLTETTEVLVHGLSQAIQKRGLPRALLTDNGSAMLAAETAEGLERLSIVHFTTLPYTPEQNAKQESFWGQIEGRLLPMLEAHEPLTLELLNQAIAPLLKKLMADYAATGLPPAYLPLENNEET
;
A
#
# COMPACT_ATOMS: atom_id res chain seq x y z
N MET A 1 10.91 -1.41 -39.83
CA MET A 1 10.25 -2.56 -39.17
C MET A 1 9.65 -2.03 -37.87
N PHE A 2 8.36 -1.68 -37.86
CA PHE A 2 7.72 -1.13 -36.66
C PHE A 2 7.59 -2.20 -35.59
N ASP A 3 8.19 -1.94 -34.44
CA ASP A 3 8.19 -2.82 -33.26
C ASP A 3 6.71 -3.03 -32.82
N ARG A 4 6.17 -4.24 -33.09
CA ARG A 4 4.77 -4.60 -32.83
C ARG A 4 4.40 -4.57 -31.35
N ASP A 5 5.38 -4.71 -30.46
CA ASP A 5 5.18 -4.81 -29.02
C ASP A 5 5.05 -3.47 -28.29
N LYS A 6 5.46 -2.35 -28.94
CA LYS A 6 5.35 -1.00 -28.36
C LYS A 6 4.02 -0.28 -28.60
N ALA A 7 3.11 -0.87 -29.41
CA ALA A 7 1.83 -0.23 -29.68
C ALA A 7 0.90 -0.29 -28.45
N PRO A 8 0.14 0.78 -28.15
CA PRO A 8 -0.84 0.79 -27.06
C PRO A 8 -1.81 -0.41 -27.17
N VAL A 9 -2.17 -1.01 -26.03
CA VAL A 9 -3.05 -2.20 -25.94
C VAL A 9 -4.31 -2.03 -26.80
N ARG A 10 -4.93 -0.85 -26.77
CA ARG A 10 -6.12 -0.53 -27.57
C ARG A 10 -5.90 -0.71 -29.08
N LEU A 11 -4.72 -0.36 -29.58
CA LEU A 11 -4.39 -0.49 -31.00
C LEU A 11 -4.02 -1.94 -31.36
N ARG A 12 -3.39 -2.67 -30.46
CA ARG A 12 -3.17 -4.13 -30.62
C ARG A 12 -4.49 -4.88 -30.77
N TRP A 13 -5.49 -4.55 -29.94
CA TRP A 13 -6.85 -5.08 -30.05
C TRP A 13 -7.55 -4.67 -31.36
N ALA A 14 -7.46 -3.41 -31.77
CA ALA A 14 -8.05 -2.96 -33.02
C ALA A 14 -7.46 -3.68 -34.24
N ARG A 15 -6.14 -3.87 -34.25
CA ARG A 15 -5.44 -4.63 -35.29
C ARG A 15 -5.86 -6.10 -35.32
N LEU A 16 -5.98 -6.77 -34.16
CA LEU A 16 -6.50 -8.14 -34.10
C LEU A 16 -7.91 -8.23 -34.67
N LYS A 17 -8.82 -7.36 -34.24
CA LYS A 17 -10.20 -7.32 -34.75
C LYS A 17 -10.20 -7.12 -36.27
N PHE A 18 -9.41 -6.19 -36.78
CA PHE A 18 -9.30 -5.93 -38.21
C PHE A 18 -8.69 -7.12 -38.95
N MET A 19 -7.67 -7.79 -38.41
CA MET A 19 -7.10 -8.99 -38.99
C MET A 19 -8.14 -10.13 -39.15
N ILE A 20 -9.07 -10.24 -38.21
CA ILE A 20 -10.13 -11.25 -38.22
C ILE A 20 -11.18 -10.94 -39.28
N ILE A 21 -11.69 -9.70 -39.33
CA ILE A 21 -12.81 -9.32 -40.19
C ILE A 21 -12.41 -8.64 -41.51
N GLY A 22 -11.15 -8.20 -41.61
CA GLY A 22 -10.63 -7.47 -42.77
C GLY A 22 -10.86 -8.16 -44.13
N PRO A 23 -10.65 -9.49 -44.23
CA PRO A 23 -10.98 -10.23 -45.47
C PRO A 23 -12.43 -10.01 -45.95
N LEU A 24 -13.39 -9.96 -45.02
CA LEU A 24 -14.81 -9.69 -45.35
C LEU A 24 -15.09 -8.25 -45.77
N LEU A 25 -14.18 -7.32 -45.50
CA LEU A 25 -14.30 -5.92 -45.95
C LEU A 25 -13.68 -5.73 -47.30
N GLY A 26 -12.61 -6.46 -47.63
CA GLY A 26 -11.93 -6.40 -48.92
C GLY A 26 -12.68 -7.14 -50.03
N ASP A 27 -13.33 -8.25 -49.68
CA ASP A 27 -14.20 -9.04 -50.57
C ASP A 27 -15.55 -9.26 -49.87
N PRO A 28 -16.51 -8.31 -50.02
CA PRO A 28 -17.76 -8.38 -49.30
C PRO A 28 -18.60 -9.58 -49.74
N PRO A 29 -19.10 -10.39 -48.81
CA PRO A 29 -19.93 -11.54 -49.11
C PRO A 29 -21.25 -11.14 -49.82
N GLU A 30 -21.78 -12.02 -50.66
CA GLU A 30 -23.07 -11.85 -51.28
C GLU A 30 -24.21 -11.74 -50.25
N ARG A 31 -25.37 -11.21 -50.71
CA ARG A 31 -26.52 -11.08 -49.80
C ARG A 31 -26.95 -12.46 -49.27
N GLY A 32 -26.83 -12.65 -47.96
CA GLY A 32 -27.18 -13.89 -47.27
C GLY A 32 -25.98 -14.68 -46.74
N ASP A 33 -24.79 -14.57 -47.33
CA ASP A 33 -23.62 -15.38 -46.99
C ASP A 33 -22.77 -14.86 -45.82
N LEU A 34 -22.97 -13.61 -45.44
CA LEU A 34 -22.22 -12.98 -44.34
C LEU A 34 -22.26 -13.81 -43.05
N ARG A 35 -23.43 -14.36 -42.71
CA ARG A 35 -23.61 -15.16 -41.49
C ARG A 35 -22.77 -16.44 -41.51
N ALA A 36 -22.78 -17.18 -42.61
CA ALA A 36 -22.01 -18.42 -42.76
C ALA A 36 -20.52 -18.17 -42.71
N GLN A 37 -20.04 -17.05 -43.28
CA GLN A 37 -18.65 -16.64 -43.20
C GLN A 37 -18.23 -16.24 -41.76
N LEU A 38 -19.09 -15.51 -41.05
CA LEU A 38 -18.85 -15.16 -39.64
C LEU A 38 -18.87 -16.39 -38.73
N GLU A 39 -19.73 -17.39 -38.99
CA GLU A 39 -19.73 -18.67 -38.26
C GLU A 39 -18.40 -19.44 -38.46
N THR A 40 -17.86 -19.43 -39.67
CA THR A 40 -16.53 -20.00 -39.96
C THR A 40 -15.42 -19.29 -39.18
N LEU A 41 -15.46 -17.97 -39.05
CA LEU A 41 -14.51 -17.21 -38.27
C LEU A 41 -14.68 -17.44 -36.75
N ALA A 42 -15.90 -17.62 -36.26
CA ALA A 42 -16.20 -17.92 -34.87
C ALA A 42 -15.67 -19.29 -34.44
N ALA A 43 -15.62 -20.26 -35.35
CA ALA A 43 -15.05 -21.59 -35.11
C ALA A 43 -13.51 -21.56 -34.92
N ARG A 44 -12.84 -20.52 -35.42
CA ARG A 44 -11.37 -20.40 -35.34
C ARG A 44 -10.93 -19.84 -33.97
N SER A 45 -9.74 -20.23 -33.56
CA SER A 45 -9.07 -19.66 -32.38
C SER A 45 -7.99 -18.67 -32.81
N TRP A 46 -7.91 -17.57 -32.05
CA TRP A 46 -7.01 -16.44 -32.32
C TRP A 46 -6.09 -16.23 -31.14
N SER A 47 -4.92 -15.64 -31.36
CA SER A 47 -3.99 -15.32 -30.27
C SER A 47 -4.39 -13.99 -29.61
N HIS A 48 -4.52 -13.99 -28.30
CA HIS A 48 -4.79 -12.78 -27.50
C HIS A 48 -3.64 -11.78 -27.66
N PRO A 49 -3.93 -10.49 -27.95
CA PRO A 49 -2.89 -9.53 -28.39
C PRO A 49 -1.92 -9.09 -27.29
N THR A 50 -2.15 -9.50 -26.03
CA THR A 50 -1.26 -9.17 -24.90
C THR A 50 -0.74 -10.42 -24.18
N THR A 51 -1.56 -11.45 -23.95
CA THR A 51 -1.16 -12.66 -23.21
C THR A 51 -0.70 -13.78 -24.12
N GLY A 52 -1.01 -13.76 -25.44
CA GLY A 52 -0.70 -14.81 -26.38
C GLY A 52 -1.61 -16.04 -26.29
N GLU A 53 -2.51 -16.12 -25.32
CA GLU A 53 -3.43 -17.25 -25.14
C GLU A 53 -4.39 -17.42 -26.32
N ARG A 54 -4.91 -18.65 -26.50
CA ARG A 54 -5.91 -18.93 -27.53
C ARG A 54 -7.29 -18.52 -27.09
N ILE A 55 -7.92 -17.61 -27.83
CA ILE A 55 -9.26 -17.10 -27.58
C ILE A 55 -10.19 -17.32 -28.79
N ARG A 56 -11.49 -17.44 -28.53
CA ARG A 56 -12.52 -17.52 -29.56
C ARG A 56 -13.52 -16.37 -29.37
N PHE A 57 -14.13 -15.96 -30.47
CA PHE A 57 -15.13 -14.88 -30.44
C PHE A 57 -16.47 -15.42 -30.92
N GLY A 58 -17.55 -15.06 -30.23
CA GLY A 58 -18.89 -15.41 -30.65
C GLY A 58 -19.34 -14.65 -31.91
N LEU A 59 -20.30 -15.23 -32.63
CA LEU A 59 -20.88 -14.68 -33.88
C LEU A 59 -21.27 -13.23 -33.74
N SER A 60 -22.04 -12.87 -32.72
CA SER A 60 -22.56 -11.52 -32.50
C SER A 60 -21.43 -10.47 -32.24
N ILE A 61 -20.29 -10.91 -31.72
CA ILE A 61 -19.13 -10.03 -31.52
C ILE A 61 -18.46 -9.74 -32.86
N LEU A 62 -18.28 -10.77 -33.69
CA LEU A 62 -17.69 -10.64 -35.02
C LEU A 62 -18.57 -9.80 -35.97
N GLU A 63 -19.88 -10.03 -35.94
CA GLU A 63 -20.85 -9.24 -36.68
C GLU A 63 -20.82 -7.77 -36.28
N ARG A 64 -20.80 -7.47 -34.99
CA ARG A 64 -20.63 -6.10 -34.48
C ARG A 64 -19.34 -5.45 -34.98
N TRP A 65 -18.23 -6.17 -34.98
CA TRP A 65 -16.96 -5.64 -35.49
C TRP A 65 -17.02 -5.38 -36.99
N PHE A 66 -17.64 -6.28 -37.75
CA PHE A 66 -17.82 -6.08 -39.20
C PHE A 66 -18.55 -4.79 -39.50
N TYR A 67 -19.72 -4.57 -38.90
CA TYR A 67 -20.48 -3.34 -39.12
C TYR A 67 -19.78 -2.11 -38.58
N GLN A 68 -19.09 -2.22 -37.45
CA GLN A 68 -18.28 -1.12 -36.88
C GLN A 68 -17.16 -0.71 -37.84
N ALA A 69 -16.44 -1.66 -38.41
CA ALA A 69 -15.35 -1.40 -39.34
C ALA A 69 -15.88 -0.87 -40.68
N LYS A 70 -16.98 -1.44 -41.19
CA LYS A 70 -17.66 -0.98 -42.43
C LYS A 70 -18.12 0.48 -42.31
N GLY A 71 -18.58 0.88 -41.11
CA GLY A 71 -18.97 2.27 -40.82
C GLY A 71 -17.76 3.21 -40.60
N GLY A 72 -16.55 2.70 -40.51
CA GLY A 72 -15.32 3.49 -40.27
C GLY A 72 -14.73 4.19 -41.50
N GLY A 73 -15.32 3.98 -42.70
CA GLY A 73 -14.82 4.61 -43.92
C GLY A 73 -13.36 4.33 -44.20
N ASP A 74 -12.56 5.38 -44.31
CA ASP A 74 -11.11 5.30 -44.63
C ASP A 74 -10.23 4.77 -43.48
N ASP A 75 -10.74 4.73 -42.22
CA ASP A 75 -10.01 4.20 -41.06
C ASP A 75 -10.80 3.12 -40.31
N PRO A 76 -10.95 1.91 -40.86
CA PRO A 76 -11.65 0.81 -40.20
C PRO A 76 -10.92 0.33 -38.92
N ILE A 77 -9.59 0.49 -38.84
CA ILE A 77 -8.82 0.12 -37.63
C ILE A 77 -9.10 1.09 -36.49
N GLY A 78 -9.12 2.39 -36.78
CA GLY A 78 -9.49 3.41 -35.81
C GLY A 78 -10.93 3.25 -35.32
N ALA A 79 -11.85 2.88 -36.21
CA ALA A 79 -13.23 2.57 -35.86
C ALA A 79 -13.34 1.38 -34.90
N LEU A 80 -12.50 0.35 -35.05
CA LEU A 80 -12.43 -0.83 -34.17
C LEU A 80 -11.69 -0.57 -32.86
N ALA A 81 -10.95 0.52 -32.75
CA ALA A 81 -10.24 0.87 -31.53
C ALA A 81 -11.23 1.32 -30.44
N ARG A 82 -10.94 0.93 -29.19
CA ARG A 82 -11.71 1.44 -28.05
C ARG A 82 -11.60 2.95 -28.00
N LYS A 83 -12.73 3.63 -28.03
CA LYS A 83 -12.77 5.09 -27.88
C LYS A 83 -12.12 5.49 -26.56
N VAL A 84 -11.18 6.41 -26.61
CA VAL A 84 -10.58 7.00 -25.41
C VAL A 84 -11.56 8.03 -24.87
N HIS A 85 -11.82 7.98 -23.57
CA HIS A 85 -12.67 8.99 -22.93
C HIS A 85 -12.10 10.39 -23.20
N LYS A 86 -12.98 11.36 -23.49
CA LYS A 86 -12.60 12.76 -23.76
C LYS A 86 -11.67 13.36 -22.69
N HIS A 87 -11.78 12.86 -21.46
CA HIS A 87 -10.99 13.29 -20.32
C HIS A 87 -9.89 12.30 -19.92
N ALA A 88 -9.58 11.30 -20.78
CA ALA A 88 -8.46 10.39 -20.48
C ALA A 88 -7.14 11.14 -20.48
N GLY A 89 -6.44 11.08 -19.37
CA GLY A 89 -5.18 11.84 -19.14
C GLY A 89 -5.39 13.27 -18.65
N SER A 90 -6.62 13.81 -18.68
CA SER A 90 -6.94 15.09 -18.05
C SER A 90 -7.45 14.87 -16.62
N GLN A 91 -7.22 15.84 -15.76
CA GLN A 91 -7.68 15.85 -14.38
C GLN A 91 -8.37 17.18 -14.09
N PRO A 92 -9.63 17.33 -14.58
CA PRO A 92 -10.34 18.61 -14.52
C PRO A 92 -10.63 19.07 -13.09
N SER A 93 -10.67 18.14 -12.13
CA SER A 93 -10.84 18.44 -10.70
C SER A 93 -9.59 19.05 -10.03
N LEU A 94 -8.44 19.03 -10.68
CA LEU A 94 -7.21 19.65 -10.19
C LEU A 94 -7.01 21.01 -10.87
N THR A 95 -7.31 22.06 -10.13
CA THR A 95 -7.09 23.43 -10.59
C THR A 95 -5.59 23.74 -10.66
N GLU A 96 -5.21 24.75 -11.41
CA GLU A 96 -3.80 25.16 -11.55
C GLU A 96 -3.13 25.53 -10.20
N PRO A 97 -3.80 26.24 -9.27
CA PRO A 97 -3.26 26.46 -7.93
C PRO A 97 -2.97 25.17 -7.18
N LEU A 98 -3.90 24.20 -7.21
CA LEU A 98 -3.70 22.89 -6.56
C LEU A 98 -2.51 22.12 -7.14
N ARG A 99 -2.34 22.12 -8.47
CA ARG A 99 -1.19 21.47 -9.13
C ARG A 99 0.13 22.05 -8.66
N ARG A 100 0.24 23.39 -8.66
CA ARG A 100 1.44 24.10 -8.19
C ARG A 100 1.74 23.81 -6.72
N THR A 101 0.71 23.78 -5.87
CA THR A 101 0.87 23.45 -4.44
C THR A 101 1.36 22.02 -4.26
N ILE A 102 0.81 21.03 -5.01
CA ILE A 102 1.27 19.64 -4.97
C ILE A 102 2.73 19.53 -5.40
N GLU A 103 3.11 20.19 -6.50
CA GLU A 103 4.49 20.18 -6.99
C GLU A 103 5.46 20.85 -6.00
N LEU A 104 5.04 21.93 -5.35
CA LEU A 104 5.84 22.62 -4.33
C LEU A 104 6.06 21.71 -3.11
N LEU A 105 5.00 21.11 -2.58
CA LEU A 105 5.08 20.15 -1.48
C LEU A 105 5.99 18.96 -1.84
N TYR A 106 5.90 18.45 -3.07
CA TYR A 106 6.78 17.36 -3.51
C TYR A 106 8.25 17.77 -3.60
N ARG A 107 8.56 18.97 -4.11
CA ARG A 107 9.94 19.48 -4.17
C ARG A 107 10.55 19.66 -2.79
N GLN A 108 9.74 20.10 -1.82
CA GLN A 108 10.18 20.27 -0.44
C GLN A 108 10.35 18.92 0.28
N HIS A 109 9.51 17.95 -0.03
CA HIS A 109 9.43 16.68 0.70
C HIS A 109 9.34 15.46 -0.25
N PRO A 110 10.37 15.16 -1.05
CA PRO A 110 10.32 14.08 -2.05
C PRO A 110 10.26 12.67 -1.43
N SER A 111 10.51 12.55 -0.13
CA SER A 111 10.44 11.29 0.64
C SER A 111 9.03 10.95 1.12
N TRP A 112 8.08 11.88 1.05
CA TRP A 112 6.71 11.68 1.53
C TRP A 112 5.93 10.68 0.67
N THR A 113 5.00 9.98 1.31
CA THR A 113 4.00 9.15 0.62
C THR A 113 2.95 10.04 -0.06
N PHE A 114 2.23 9.52 -1.05
CA PHE A 114 1.10 10.24 -1.65
C PHE A 114 0.03 10.61 -0.62
N GLN A 115 -0.20 9.73 0.38
CA GLN A 115 -1.13 10.03 1.47
C GLN A 115 -0.68 11.23 2.28
N LEU A 116 0.61 11.31 2.62
CA LEU A 116 1.16 12.41 3.40
C LEU A 116 1.10 13.73 2.61
N HIS A 117 1.39 13.70 1.30
CA HIS A 117 1.18 14.86 0.42
C HIS A 117 -0.27 15.30 0.38
N TYR A 118 -1.21 14.34 0.29
CA TYR A 118 -2.64 14.63 0.27
C TYR A 118 -3.13 15.25 1.58
N ASP A 119 -2.68 14.72 2.72
CA ASP A 119 -3.06 15.22 4.04
C ASP A 119 -2.55 16.64 4.27
N ASN A 120 -1.31 16.93 3.84
CA ASN A 120 -0.75 18.27 3.93
C ASN A 120 -1.41 19.24 2.92
N LEU A 121 -1.73 18.77 1.70
CA LEU A 121 -2.49 19.55 0.74
C LEU A 121 -3.83 19.98 1.32
N ARG A 122 -4.53 19.09 2.03
CA ARG A 122 -5.80 19.43 2.71
C ARG A 122 -5.59 20.46 3.79
N ALA A 123 -4.58 20.30 4.65
CA ALA A 123 -4.28 21.26 5.71
C ALA A 123 -3.95 22.65 5.15
N VAL A 124 -3.21 22.73 4.04
CA VAL A 124 -2.93 24.01 3.36
C VAL A 124 -4.20 24.59 2.74
N ALA A 125 -5.05 23.78 2.13
CA ALA A 125 -6.29 24.22 1.50
C ALA A 125 -7.37 24.64 2.51
N ASP A 126 -7.32 24.12 3.73
CA ASP A 126 -8.21 24.57 4.82
C ASP A 126 -7.87 26.02 5.26
N ALA A 127 -6.63 26.44 5.06
CA ALA A 127 -6.16 27.80 5.34
C ALA A 127 -6.27 28.76 4.12
N ASP A 128 -6.39 28.23 2.89
CA ASP A 128 -6.46 29.03 1.66
C ASP A 128 -7.68 28.65 0.81
N PRO A 129 -8.74 29.49 0.79
CA PRO A 129 -9.95 29.25 0.01
C PRO A 129 -9.71 29.09 -1.51
N ALA A 130 -8.61 29.63 -2.06
CA ALA A 130 -8.28 29.52 -3.47
C ALA A 130 -7.91 28.07 -3.89
N LEU A 131 -7.60 27.22 -2.93
CA LEU A 131 -7.29 25.80 -3.14
C LEU A 131 -8.51 24.88 -2.96
N GLN A 132 -9.69 25.41 -2.68
CA GLN A 132 -10.92 24.64 -2.55
C GLN A 132 -11.69 24.54 -3.88
N PRO A 133 -12.44 23.47 -4.13
CA PRO A 133 -12.49 22.24 -3.34
C PRO A 133 -11.29 21.31 -3.61
N VAL A 134 -10.77 20.67 -2.57
CA VAL A 134 -9.70 19.66 -2.72
C VAL A 134 -10.29 18.39 -3.32
N PRO A 135 -9.74 17.87 -4.43
CA PRO A 135 -10.19 16.61 -5.04
C PRO A 135 -9.98 15.41 -4.13
N SER A 136 -10.53 14.26 -4.51
CA SER A 136 -10.29 13.00 -3.79
C SER A 136 -8.80 12.60 -3.82
N TYR A 137 -8.38 11.83 -2.81
CA TYR A 137 -7.05 11.22 -2.74
C TYR A 137 -6.65 10.52 -4.06
N SER A 138 -7.57 9.72 -4.64
CA SER A 138 -7.31 8.99 -5.89
C SER A 138 -7.00 9.94 -7.07
N SER A 139 -7.60 11.13 -7.10
CA SER A 139 -7.32 12.13 -8.14
C SER A 139 -5.95 12.74 -7.97
N VAL A 140 -5.57 13.09 -6.73
CA VAL A 140 -4.26 13.66 -6.40
C VAL A 140 -3.15 12.63 -6.64
N ALA A 141 -3.31 11.40 -6.16
CA ALA A 141 -2.34 10.33 -6.35
C ALA A 141 -2.13 9.99 -7.85
N ARG A 142 -3.22 9.97 -8.63
CA ARG A 142 -3.14 9.79 -10.09
C ARG A 142 -2.36 10.93 -10.76
N PHE A 143 -2.59 12.17 -10.36
CA PHE A 143 -1.83 13.32 -10.85
C PHE A 143 -0.35 13.17 -10.56
N MET A 144 0.00 12.89 -9.32
CA MET A 144 1.40 12.73 -8.90
C MET A 144 2.09 11.62 -9.69
N ARG A 145 1.45 10.46 -9.89
CA ARG A 145 1.98 9.37 -10.73
C ARG A 145 2.17 9.80 -12.18
N THR A 146 1.19 10.49 -12.77
CA THR A 146 1.26 10.92 -14.17
C THR A 146 2.35 11.96 -14.40
N GLN A 147 2.63 12.80 -13.41
CA GLN A 147 3.70 13.79 -13.44
C GLN A 147 5.08 13.24 -13.02
N GLY A 148 5.16 11.96 -12.68
CA GLY A 148 6.42 11.35 -12.22
C GLY A 148 6.86 11.81 -10.82
N LEU A 149 5.95 12.36 -10.01
CA LEU A 149 6.21 12.80 -8.65
C LEU A 149 6.20 11.61 -7.69
N LEU A 150 7.11 10.68 -7.91
CA LEU A 150 7.18 9.42 -7.17
C LEU A 150 8.04 9.56 -5.91
N ARG A 151 7.68 8.84 -4.85
CA ARG A 151 8.42 8.83 -3.59
C ARG A 151 9.88 8.45 -3.81
N GLN A 152 10.81 9.32 -3.41
CA GLN A 152 12.23 9.02 -3.40
C GLN A 152 12.59 8.31 -2.08
N LYS A 153 12.87 7.00 -2.15
CA LYS A 153 13.38 6.23 -1.00
C LYS A 153 14.88 6.51 -0.86
N LYS A 154 15.37 6.94 0.31
CA LYS A 154 16.80 6.92 0.60
C LYS A 154 17.29 5.47 0.47
N ARG A 155 18.26 5.21 -0.39
CA ARG A 155 18.81 3.88 -0.68
C ARG A 155 19.40 3.30 0.61
N ARG A 156 18.72 2.35 1.25
CA ARG A 156 19.26 1.62 2.40
C ARG A 156 20.37 0.68 1.92
N ARG A 157 21.54 0.70 2.56
CA ARG A 157 22.68 -0.22 2.36
C ARG A 157 22.37 -1.72 2.55
N ARG A 158 21.15 -2.06 2.98
CA ARG A 158 20.70 -3.40 3.36
C ARG A 158 20.32 -4.32 2.20
N ALA A 159 20.32 -3.84 0.95
CA ALA A 159 19.95 -4.65 -0.22
C ALA A 159 21.02 -5.69 -0.62
N GLU A 160 22.26 -5.54 -0.17
CA GLU A 160 23.35 -6.48 -0.50
C GLU A 160 23.38 -7.72 0.42
N GLU A 161 22.85 -7.65 1.63
CA GLU A 161 22.81 -8.78 2.56
C GLU A 161 21.62 -9.73 2.32
N ALA A 162 20.54 -9.26 1.69
CA ALA A 162 19.35 -10.07 1.40
C ALA A 162 19.53 -11.00 0.18
N ALA A 163 20.52 -10.76 -0.66
CA ALA A 163 20.74 -11.52 -1.90
C ALA A 163 21.43 -12.88 -1.68
N THR A 164 21.87 -13.20 -0.45
CA THR A 164 22.60 -14.44 -0.11
C THR A 164 21.82 -15.41 0.75
N ALA A 165 20.53 -15.15 1.02
CA ALA A 165 19.71 -16.05 1.82
C ALA A 165 19.19 -17.23 0.97
N GLU A 166 19.59 -18.46 1.34
CA GLU A 166 19.08 -19.69 0.75
C GLU A 166 17.56 -19.82 0.91
N PRO A 167 16.85 -20.46 -0.05
CA PRO A 167 15.40 -20.67 0.03
C PRO A 167 15.07 -21.56 1.24
N ARG A 168 14.36 -20.99 2.20
CA ARG A 168 13.93 -21.69 3.42
C ARG A 168 12.83 -22.70 3.09
N THR A 169 12.97 -23.93 3.58
CA THR A 169 11.92 -24.95 3.56
C THR A 169 10.66 -24.45 4.25
N PRO A 170 9.43 -24.79 3.78
CA PRO A 170 8.18 -24.41 4.42
C PRO A 170 8.16 -24.96 5.86
N ARG A 171 8.23 -24.05 6.84
CA ARG A 171 7.99 -24.37 8.25
C ARG A 171 6.53 -24.15 8.57
N GLU A 172 6.02 -24.93 9.52
CA GLU A 172 4.67 -24.85 10.05
C GLU A 172 4.35 -23.41 10.48
N MET A 173 3.47 -22.73 9.74
CA MET A 173 3.05 -21.37 10.07
C MET A 173 1.97 -21.45 11.15
N ARG A 174 2.28 -21.11 12.39
CA ARG A 174 1.27 -20.88 13.42
C ARG A 174 0.71 -19.47 13.23
N SER A 175 -0.45 -19.39 12.60
CA SER A 175 -1.26 -18.17 12.57
C SER A 175 -1.98 -18.06 13.92
N PHE A 176 -1.63 -17.04 14.71
CA PHE A 176 -2.41 -16.71 15.90
C PHE A 176 -3.55 -15.79 15.47
N GLU A 177 -4.75 -16.34 15.36
CA GLU A 177 -5.98 -15.57 15.20
C GLU A 177 -6.92 -15.93 16.32
N VAL A 178 -7.08 -15.02 17.29
CA VAL A 178 -7.98 -15.20 18.41
C VAL A 178 -9.39 -14.69 18.08
N GLU A 179 -10.41 -15.36 18.63
CA GLU A 179 -11.82 -15.02 18.33
C GLU A 179 -12.29 -13.74 19.03
N HIS A 180 -11.67 -13.37 20.15
CA HIS A 180 -12.14 -12.28 21.00
C HIS A 180 -11.12 -11.15 21.11
N VAL A 181 -11.64 -9.92 21.18
CA VAL A 181 -10.86 -8.73 21.55
C VAL A 181 -10.27 -8.94 22.95
N HIS A 182 -9.02 -8.53 23.14
CA HIS A 182 -8.21 -8.80 24.34
C HIS A 182 -7.94 -10.28 24.63
N GLY A 183 -8.20 -11.17 23.67
CA GLY A 183 -7.83 -12.58 23.78
C GLY A 183 -6.31 -12.78 23.73
N LEU A 184 -5.61 -12.02 22.91
CA LEU A 184 -4.16 -12.02 22.78
C LEU A 184 -3.66 -10.62 22.44
N TRP A 185 -2.66 -10.14 23.18
CA TRP A 185 -1.90 -8.95 22.81
C TRP A 185 -0.52 -9.35 22.32
N HIS A 186 -0.03 -8.66 21.29
CA HIS A 186 1.35 -8.73 20.83
C HIS A 186 2.11 -7.54 21.41
N LEU A 187 3.23 -7.78 22.04
CA LEU A 187 4.13 -6.76 22.56
C LEU A 187 5.52 -6.96 21.97
N ASP A 188 6.10 -5.87 21.46
CA ASP A 188 7.42 -5.91 20.83
C ASP A 188 8.09 -4.54 20.90
N PHE A 189 9.42 -4.54 20.87
CA PHE A 189 10.27 -3.37 20.73
C PHE A 189 10.75 -3.24 19.27
N HIS A 190 10.86 -2.02 18.82
CA HIS A 190 11.38 -1.71 17.49
C HIS A 190 12.45 -0.64 17.53
N ASP A 191 13.63 -0.95 17.00
CA ASP A 191 14.73 -0.01 16.85
C ASP A 191 14.36 1.13 15.91
N GLY A 192 14.41 2.38 16.43
CA GLY A 192 14.18 3.55 15.58
C GLY A 192 15.25 3.68 14.51
N SER A 193 14.85 3.95 13.28
CA SER A 193 15.77 4.10 12.15
C SER A 193 16.53 5.44 12.15
N ARG A 194 16.18 6.38 13.02
CA ARG A 194 16.89 7.66 13.25
C ARG A 194 17.26 7.80 14.71
N LYS A 195 18.49 8.30 14.96
CA LYS A 195 18.95 8.60 16.31
C LYS A 195 18.32 9.89 16.83
N VAL A 196 18.11 9.95 18.14
CA VAL A 196 17.63 11.13 18.86
C VAL A 196 18.75 11.72 19.70
N LEU A 197 18.75 13.04 19.85
CA LEU A 197 19.63 13.75 20.76
C LEU A 197 19.04 13.67 22.17
N THR A 198 19.81 13.14 23.10
CA THR A 198 19.42 13.06 24.52
C THR A 198 19.73 14.36 25.25
N ALA A 199 19.17 14.55 26.45
CA ALA A 199 19.49 15.69 27.32
C ALA A 199 20.97 15.76 27.71
N ALA A 200 21.71 14.63 27.66
CA ALA A 200 23.16 14.57 27.89
C ALA A 200 23.98 14.99 26.65
N GLY A 201 23.37 15.37 25.55
CA GLY A 201 24.07 15.75 24.32
C GLY A 201 24.54 14.56 23.47
N GLU A 202 24.11 13.34 23.77
CA GLU A 202 24.48 12.15 23.05
C GLU A 202 23.41 11.72 22.05
N TYR A 203 23.82 11.15 20.91
CA TYR A 203 22.88 10.55 19.94
C TYR A 203 22.65 9.07 20.25
N LYS A 204 21.43 8.71 20.64
CA LYS A 204 21.00 7.32 20.90
C LYS A 204 19.93 6.85 19.92
N THR A 205 19.92 5.54 19.64
CA THR A 205 18.84 4.90 18.89
C THR A 205 17.65 4.76 19.83
N PRO A 206 16.50 5.38 19.54
CA PRO A 206 15.30 5.22 20.36
C PRO A 206 14.64 3.87 20.10
N GLN A 207 13.93 3.37 21.11
CA GLN A 207 13.18 2.11 21.10
C GLN A 207 11.69 2.42 21.10
N LEU A 208 10.95 1.92 20.13
CA LEU A 208 9.49 2.05 20.07
C LEU A 208 8.86 0.80 20.69
N LEU A 209 8.23 0.94 21.84
CA LEU A 209 7.41 -0.11 22.43
C LEU A 209 5.99 0.00 21.90
N GLY A 210 5.47 -1.09 21.36
CA GLY A 210 4.09 -1.18 20.91
C GLY A 210 3.38 -2.43 21.39
N ILE A 211 2.10 -2.24 21.72
CA ILE A 211 1.21 -3.30 22.17
C ILE A 211 -0.03 -3.28 21.28
N LEU A 212 -0.26 -4.38 20.54
CA LEU A 212 -1.37 -4.54 19.60
C LEU A 212 -2.30 -5.66 20.05
N ASP A 213 -3.60 -5.41 20.00
CA ASP A 213 -4.60 -6.48 20.15
C ASP A 213 -4.68 -7.30 18.85
N ASP A 214 -4.56 -8.62 18.98
CA ASP A 214 -4.54 -9.54 17.83
C ASP A 214 -5.83 -9.49 17.02
N ARG A 215 -6.99 -9.47 17.69
CA ARG A 215 -8.30 -9.54 17.02
C ARG A 215 -8.69 -8.23 16.36
N SER A 216 -8.66 -7.14 17.10
CA SER A 216 -9.13 -5.83 16.63
C SER A 216 -8.06 -5.03 15.89
N ARG A 217 -6.78 -5.44 15.98
CA ARG A 217 -5.63 -4.66 15.51
C ARG A 217 -5.49 -3.29 16.18
N LEU A 218 -6.21 -3.09 17.27
CA LEU A 218 -6.13 -1.87 18.04
C LEU A 218 -4.74 -1.75 18.67
N CYS A 219 -4.12 -0.59 18.54
CA CYS A 219 -2.93 -0.25 19.29
C CYS A 219 -3.33 0.13 20.73
N CYS A 220 -2.98 -0.72 21.67
CA CYS A 220 -3.28 -0.53 23.09
C CYS A 220 -2.31 0.44 23.74
N HIS A 221 -1.02 0.40 23.34
CA HIS A 221 0.02 1.33 23.74
C HIS A 221 1.06 1.51 22.64
N LEU A 222 1.62 2.73 22.54
CA LEU A 222 2.68 3.05 21.59
C LEU A 222 3.47 4.25 22.14
N GLN A 223 4.75 4.05 22.41
CA GLN A 223 5.61 5.11 22.95
C GLN A 223 7.08 4.84 22.64
N TRP A 224 7.84 5.91 22.41
CA TRP A 224 9.29 5.88 22.26
C TRP A 224 10.00 5.98 23.60
N TYR A 225 11.06 5.19 23.75
CA TYR A 225 11.95 5.15 24.90
C TYR A 225 13.41 5.23 24.46
N LEU A 226 14.34 5.37 25.41
CA LEU A 226 15.78 5.36 25.12
C LEU A 226 16.44 3.99 25.35
N THR A 227 15.74 3.06 25.98
CA THR A 227 16.24 1.73 26.37
C THR A 227 15.14 0.70 26.26
N GLU A 228 15.56 -0.54 26.08
CA GLU A 228 14.72 -1.74 26.17
C GLU A 228 15.03 -2.44 27.50
N THR A 229 14.28 -2.08 28.55
CA THR A 229 14.42 -2.65 29.89
C THR A 229 13.10 -3.18 30.41
N THR A 230 13.16 -3.99 31.48
CA THR A 230 11.96 -4.51 32.16
C THR A 230 11.08 -3.38 32.69
N GLU A 231 11.66 -2.29 33.20
CA GLU A 231 10.91 -1.12 33.70
C GLU A 231 10.12 -0.46 32.56
N VAL A 232 10.73 -0.32 31.39
CA VAL A 232 10.07 0.25 30.19
C VAL A 232 8.92 -0.66 29.73
N LEU A 233 9.13 -1.97 29.72
CA LEU A 233 8.11 -2.95 29.41
C LEU A 233 6.92 -2.85 30.37
N VAL A 234 7.21 -2.89 31.69
CA VAL A 234 6.19 -2.80 32.74
C VAL A 234 5.45 -1.47 32.65
N HIS A 235 6.13 -0.35 32.41
CA HIS A 235 5.49 0.94 32.20
C HIS A 235 4.51 0.90 31.02
N GLY A 236 4.95 0.43 29.84
CA GLY A 236 4.11 0.37 28.65
C GLY A 236 2.92 -0.56 28.82
N LEU A 237 3.13 -1.74 29.40
CA LEU A 237 2.08 -2.71 29.68
C LEU A 237 1.04 -2.16 30.67
N SER A 238 1.50 -1.50 31.74
CA SER A 238 0.63 -0.84 32.71
C SER A 238 -0.24 0.24 32.07
N GLN A 239 0.33 1.05 31.18
CA GLN A 239 -0.40 2.06 30.42
C GLN A 239 -1.45 1.43 29.48
N ALA A 240 -1.12 0.31 28.85
CA ALA A 240 -2.07 -0.42 28.01
C ALA A 240 -3.24 -0.99 28.84
N ILE A 241 -2.94 -1.63 29.97
CA ILE A 241 -3.92 -2.22 30.87
C ILE A 241 -4.87 -1.15 31.44
N GLN A 242 -4.34 -0.03 31.88
CA GLN A 242 -5.16 1.10 32.38
C GLN A 242 -6.13 1.65 31.35
N LYS A 243 -5.74 1.67 30.08
CA LYS A 243 -6.55 2.20 28.97
C LYS A 243 -7.56 1.21 28.41
N ARG A 244 -7.25 -0.10 28.44
CA ARG A 244 -7.95 -1.13 27.66
C ARG A 244 -8.44 -2.32 28.47
N GLY A 245 -8.03 -2.45 29.73
CA GLY A 245 -8.28 -3.63 30.56
C GLY A 245 -7.21 -4.70 30.39
N LEU A 246 -7.41 -5.85 31.03
CA LEU A 246 -6.48 -6.97 31.03
C LEU A 246 -6.66 -7.84 29.76
N PRO A 247 -5.58 -8.22 29.06
CA PRO A 247 -5.65 -9.27 28.05
C PRO A 247 -5.69 -10.65 28.72
N ARG A 248 -6.20 -11.65 28.01
CA ARG A 248 -6.11 -13.05 28.48
C ARG A 248 -4.70 -13.62 28.30
N ALA A 249 -4.00 -13.19 27.24
CA ALA A 249 -2.67 -13.65 26.94
C ALA A 249 -1.81 -12.51 26.34
N LEU A 250 -0.51 -12.63 26.49
CA LEU A 250 0.51 -11.76 25.92
C LEU A 250 1.49 -12.60 25.11
N LEU A 251 1.76 -12.22 23.87
CA LEU A 251 2.80 -12.78 23.02
C LEU A 251 3.94 -11.77 22.91
N THR A 252 5.16 -12.22 23.24
CA THR A 252 6.39 -11.43 23.13
C THR A 252 7.44 -12.20 22.34
N ASP A 253 8.52 -11.53 21.98
CA ASP A 253 9.75 -12.21 21.58
C ASP A 253 10.50 -12.79 22.79
N ASN A 254 11.73 -13.28 22.57
CA ASN A 254 12.59 -13.84 23.61
C ASN A 254 13.60 -12.80 24.15
N GLY A 255 13.32 -11.51 24.07
CA GLY A 255 14.16 -10.45 24.60
C GLY A 255 14.36 -10.57 26.12
N SER A 256 15.48 -10.06 26.63
CA SER A 256 15.83 -10.18 28.07
C SER A 256 14.79 -9.52 28.97
N ALA A 257 14.23 -8.40 28.58
CA ALA A 257 13.15 -7.71 29.30
C ALA A 257 11.87 -8.55 29.38
N MET A 258 11.58 -9.32 28.32
CA MET A 258 10.39 -10.17 28.21
C MET A 258 10.49 -11.41 29.10
N LEU A 259 11.69 -11.97 29.23
CA LEU A 259 11.96 -13.19 29.99
C LEU A 259 12.41 -12.91 31.46
N ALA A 260 12.45 -11.65 31.88
CA ALA A 260 12.80 -11.28 33.23
C ALA A 260 11.82 -11.89 34.24
N ALA A 261 12.35 -12.30 35.41
CA ALA A 261 11.53 -12.91 36.44
C ALA A 261 10.40 -11.99 36.92
N GLU A 262 10.67 -10.69 37.03
CA GLU A 262 9.66 -9.68 37.38
C GLU A 262 8.53 -9.61 36.38
N THR A 263 8.82 -9.75 35.08
CA THR A 263 7.80 -9.78 34.02
C THR A 263 6.96 -11.04 34.15
N ALA A 264 7.57 -12.21 34.30
CA ALA A 264 6.87 -13.48 34.42
C ALA A 264 5.96 -13.52 35.65
N GLU A 265 6.49 -13.15 36.83
CA GLU A 265 5.72 -13.09 38.07
C GLU A 265 4.57 -12.06 38.01
N GLY A 266 4.83 -10.90 37.39
CA GLY A 266 3.80 -9.87 37.22
C GLY A 266 2.64 -10.35 36.37
N LEU A 267 2.92 -11.01 35.24
CA LEU A 267 1.91 -11.58 34.35
C LEU A 267 1.12 -12.70 35.02
N GLU A 268 1.79 -13.59 35.77
CA GLU A 268 1.15 -14.67 36.54
C GLU A 268 0.18 -14.11 37.59
N ARG A 269 0.60 -13.11 38.36
CA ARG A 269 -0.26 -12.44 39.36
C ARG A 269 -1.49 -11.78 38.74
N LEU A 270 -1.38 -11.30 37.52
CA LEU A 270 -2.48 -10.72 36.74
C LEU A 270 -3.32 -11.77 36.00
N SER A 271 -2.96 -13.06 36.12
CA SER A 271 -3.58 -14.18 35.39
C SER A 271 -3.51 -14.01 33.86
N ILE A 272 -2.45 -13.40 33.36
CA ILE A 272 -2.17 -13.24 31.93
C ILE A 272 -1.26 -14.38 31.49
N VAL A 273 -1.70 -15.18 30.51
CA VAL A 273 -0.90 -16.26 29.93
C VAL A 273 0.22 -15.65 29.08
N HIS A 274 1.47 -15.98 29.37
CA HIS A 274 2.61 -15.50 28.60
C HIS A 274 3.02 -16.51 27.54
N PHE A 275 3.00 -16.11 26.27
CA PHE A 275 3.55 -16.85 25.14
C PHE A 275 4.78 -16.13 24.60
N THR A 276 5.78 -16.90 24.21
CA THR A 276 6.95 -16.38 23.49
C THR A 276 7.00 -16.91 22.06
N THR A 277 7.55 -16.11 21.15
CA THR A 277 7.75 -16.55 19.77
C THR A 277 8.80 -17.67 19.71
N LEU A 278 8.63 -18.59 18.76
CA LEU A 278 9.64 -19.61 18.52
C LEU A 278 10.92 -18.95 17.98
N PRO A 279 12.10 -19.41 18.40
CA PRO A 279 13.36 -18.90 17.86
C PRO A 279 13.40 -19.02 16.33
N TYR A 280 13.88 -17.98 15.66
CA TYR A 280 14.02 -17.91 14.20
C TYR A 280 12.71 -18.04 13.39
N THR A 281 11.56 -17.63 13.95
CA THR A 281 10.27 -17.57 13.24
C THR A 281 9.72 -16.14 13.18
N PRO A 282 10.31 -15.26 12.35
CA PRO A 282 9.91 -13.85 12.25
C PRO A 282 8.47 -13.68 11.77
N GLU A 283 7.90 -14.69 11.08
CA GLU A 283 6.52 -14.65 10.59
C GLU A 283 5.49 -14.50 11.72
N GLN A 284 5.81 -14.88 12.96
CA GLN A 284 4.93 -14.74 14.12
C GLN A 284 4.73 -13.26 14.52
N ASN A 285 5.71 -12.39 14.20
CA ASN A 285 5.65 -10.94 14.46
C ASN A 285 5.31 -10.11 13.20
N ALA A 286 4.95 -10.75 12.08
CA ALA A 286 4.68 -10.05 10.81
C ALA A 286 3.62 -8.95 10.93
N LYS A 287 2.63 -9.12 11.83
CA LYS A 287 1.59 -8.13 12.12
C LYS A 287 2.20 -6.87 12.72
N GLN A 288 3.12 -7.02 13.63
CA GLN A 288 3.83 -5.94 14.30
C GLN A 288 4.86 -5.27 13.39
N GLU A 289 5.62 -6.05 12.62
CA GLU A 289 6.55 -5.52 11.61
C GLU A 289 5.84 -4.64 10.57
N SER A 290 4.67 -5.08 10.11
CA SER A 290 3.84 -4.28 9.20
C SER A 290 3.39 -2.97 9.87
N PHE A 291 3.00 -3.01 11.14
CA PHE A 291 2.62 -1.82 11.92
C PHE A 291 3.80 -0.85 12.10
N TRP A 292 5.01 -1.35 12.43
CA TRP A 292 6.22 -0.54 12.51
C TRP A 292 6.53 0.20 11.22
N GLY A 293 6.42 -0.50 10.08
CA GLY A 293 6.58 0.10 8.77
C GLY A 293 5.60 1.25 8.50
N GLN A 294 4.35 1.13 8.98
CA GLN A 294 3.35 2.20 8.88
C GLN A 294 3.71 3.41 9.75
N ILE A 295 4.11 3.16 11.01
CA ILE A 295 4.49 4.23 11.94
C ILE A 295 5.71 4.98 11.42
N GLU A 296 6.83 4.30 11.22
CA GLU A 296 8.06 4.97 10.76
C GLU A 296 7.91 5.60 9.37
N GLY A 297 7.22 4.92 8.46
CA GLY A 297 7.01 5.40 7.11
C GLY A 297 6.20 6.70 7.02
N ARG A 298 5.44 7.04 8.05
CA ARG A 298 4.67 8.29 8.14
C ARG A 298 5.32 9.29 9.12
N LEU A 299 5.73 8.84 10.31
CA LEU A 299 6.25 9.71 11.37
C LEU A 299 7.58 10.38 10.96
N LEU A 300 8.54 9.60 10.50
CA LEU A 300 9.88 10.12 10.22
C LEU A 300 9.92 11.14 9.08
N PRO A 301 9.20 10.95 7.96
CA PRO A 301 9.08 12.00 6.95
C PRO A 301 8.42 13.29 7.45
N MET A 302 7.43 13.20 8.34
CA MET A 302 6.80 14.39 8.94
C MET A 302 7.77 15.19 9.79
N LEU A 303 8.75 14.52 10.41
CA LEU A 303 9.75 15.12 11.28
C LEU A 303 11.08 15.42 10.54
N GLU A 304 11.12 15.29 9.21
CA GLU A 304 12.35 15.47 8.44
C GLU A 304 12.96 16.87 8.53
N ALA A 305 12.11 17.88 8.73
CA ALA A 305 12.53 19.28 8.90
C ALA A 305 12.97 19.64 10.33
N HIS A 306 12.77 18.74 11.29
CA HIS A 306 13.10 18.97 12.69
C HIS A 306 14.45 18.34 13.04
N GLU A 307 15.46 19.17 13.21
CA GLU A 307 16.78 18.76 13.69
C GLU A 307 17.25 19.73 14.81
N PRO A 308 17.74 19.21 15.94
CA PRO A 308 17.88 17.79 16.26
C PRO A 308 16.56 17.09 16.63
N LEU A 309 16.44 15.81 16.26
CA LEU A 309 15.32 14.98 16.68
C LEU A 309 15.50 14.61 18.15
N THR A 310 14.46 14.79 18.97
CA THR A 310 14.47 14.43 20.40
C THR A 310 13.42 13.37 20.72
N LEU A 311 13.55 12.71 21.87
CA LEU A 311 12.57 11.71 22.31
C LEU A 311 11.19 12.34 22.57
N GLU A 312 11.17 13.54 23.14
CA GLU A 312 9.93 14.31 23.40
C GLU A 312 9.21 14.62 22.10
N LEU A 313 9.93 15.06 21.08
CA LEU A 313 9.35 15.39 19.77
C LEU A 313 8.76 14.13 19.10
N LEU A 314 9.45 12.99 19.19
CA LEU A 314 8.93 11.70 18.70
C LEU A 314 7.63 11.33 19.40
N ASN A 315 7.57 11.46 20.73
CA ASN A 315 6.39 11.12 21.52
C ASN A 315 5.24 12.11 21.34
N GLN A 316 5.51 13.39 21.12
CA GLN A 316 4.49 14.38 20.79
C GLN A 316 3.88 14.13 19.42
N ALA A 317 4.68 13.73 18.44
CA ALA A 317 4.23 13.50 17.06
C ALA A 317 3.51 12.16 16.87
N ILE A 318 3.82 11.13 17.68
CA ILE A 318 3.22 9.80 17.52
C ILE A 318 1.75 9.75 17.93
N ALA A 319 1.32 10.52 18.92
CA ALA A 319 -0.04 10.48 19.43
C ALA A 319 -1.11 10.92 18.39
N PRO A 320 -0.96 12.08 17.70
CA PRO A 320 -1.89 12.47 16.64
C PRO A 320 -1.82 11.51 15.43
N LEU A 321 -0.65 10.98 15.09
CA LEU A 321 -0.51 9.98 14.03
C LEU A 321 -1.29 8.70 14.36
N LEU A 322 -1.17 8.20 15.59
CA LEU A 322 -1.89 7.02 16.05
C LEU A 322 -3.41 7.27 16.03
N LYS A 323 -3.86 8.42 16.50
CA LYS A 323 -5.29 8.81 16.45
C LYS A 323 -5.81 8.79 15.02
N LYS A 324 -5.06 9.31 14.06
CA LYS A 324 -5.42 9.29 12.64
C LYS A 324 -5.47 7.86 12.08
N LEU A 325 -4.45 7.05 12.33
CA LEU A 325 -4.43 5.65 11.90
C LEU A 325 -5.62 4.85 12.43
N MET A 326 -6.01 5.07 13.68
CA MET A 326 -7.18 4.40 14.28
C MET A 326 -8.50 4.91 13.69
N ALA A 327 -8.60 6.20 13.34
CA ALA A 327 -9.75 6.76 12.66
C ALA A 327 -9.89 6.21 11.22
N ASP A 328 -8.78 6.11 10.48
CA ASP A 328 -8.74 5.51 9.15
C ASP A 328 -9.18 4.05 9.18
N TYR A 329 -8.74 3.30 10.21
CA TYR A 329 -9.19 1.92 10.43
C TYR A 329 -10.69 1.86 10.71
N ALA A 330 -11.22 2.69 11.59
CA ALA A 330 -12.65 2.72 11.89
C ALA A 330 -13.51 3.06 10.65
N ALA A 331 -13.00 3.91 9.76
CA ALA A 331 -13.69 4.31 8.53
C ALA A 331 -13.63 3.27 7.41
N THR A 332 -12.54 2.52 7.30
CA THR A 332 -12.30 1.60 6.18
C THR A 332 -12.53 0.13 6.53
N GLY A 333 -12.56 -0.21 7.80
CA GLY A 333 -12.57 -1.60 8.29
C GLY A 333 -11.25 -2.35 8.07
N LEU A 334 -10.23 -1.66 7.52
CA LEU A 334 -8.92 -2.23 7.27
C LEU A 334 -7.98 -1.90 8.42
N PRO A 335 -7.38 -2.91 9.10
CA PRO A 335 -6.39 -2.68 10.14
C PRO A 335 -5.22 -1.81 9.63
N PRO A 336 -4.56 -1.01 10.50
CA PRO A 336 -3.41 -0.20 10.11
C PRO A 336 -2.30 -0.98 9.41
N ALA A 337 -2.14 -2.26 9.76
CA ALA A 337 -1.18 -3.16 9.12
C ALA A 337 -1.53 -3.51 7.66
N TYR A 338 -2.80 -3.37 7.27
CA TYR A 338 -3.31 -3.64 5.92
C TYR A 338 -3.76 -2.37 5.18
N LEU A 339 -3.69 -1.20 5.83
CA LEU A 339 -3.78 0.03 5.06
C LEU A 339 -2.60 0.02 4.10
N PRO A 340 -2.83 0.09 2.78
CA PRO A 340 -1.74 -0.04 1.83
C PRO A 340 -0.70 1.04 2.15
N LEU A 341 0.46 0.61 2.63
CA LEU A 341 1.67 1.29 2.23
C LEU A 341 1.58 1.19 0.73
N GLU A 342 1.48 2.33 0.03
CA GLU A 342 1.51 2.31 -1.42
C GLU A 342 2.75 1.52 -1.85
N ASN A 343 2.57 0.21 -1.90
CA ASN A 343 3.53 -0.67 -2.51
C ASN A 343 3.33 -0.48 -4.00
N ASN A 344 4.40 -0.12 -4.66
CA ASN A 344 4.58 -0.42 -6.06
C ASN A 344 4.38 -1.94 -6.21
N GLU A 345 3.15 -2.41 -6.39
CA GLU A 345 2.91 -3.65 -7.07
C GLU A 345 3.18 -3.38 -8.55
N GLU A 346 4.43 -3.60 -8.93
CA GLU A 346 4.76 -4.06 -10.25
C GLU A 346 4.15 -5.47 -10.38
N THR A 347 3.05 -5.56 -11.06
CA THR A 347 2.65 -6.70 -11.91
C THR A 347 1.77 -6.20 -13.04
#